data_a6655973e62355ae9b7a2865e1aa0b9b
#
_entry.id   a6655973e62355ae9b7a2865e1aa0b9b
#
_cell.length_a   1.000
_cell.length_b   1.000
_cell.length_c   1.000
_cell.angle_alpha   90.00
_cell.angle_beta   90.00
_cell.angle_gamma   90.00
#
_symmetry.space_group_name_H-M   'P 1'
#
loop_
_entity.id
_entity.type
_entity.pdbx_description
1 polymer ?
#
loop_
_entity_poly.entity_id
_entity_poly.type
_entity_poly.pdbx_seq_one_letter_code
_entity_poly.pdbx_strand_id
1 'polypeptide(L)'
;MSTTLSSSTYGKDNVKFLKVKKDPQNPKKQEVMEATVTCLLEGGFDTSYTEADNSSIVPTDTVKNTILVLAKTTEIWPIERFAAKLATHFVEKYSHVSGVSVKIVQDRWVKYAVDGKPHDHSFIHEGGEKRITDLYYXRSGDYKLSSAIKDLTVLKSTGSMFYGYNKCDFTTLQPTTDRILSTDVDATWVWDNKKIGSVYDIAKAADKGIFDNVYNQAREITLTTFALENSPSVQATMFNMATQILEKACSVYSVSYALPNKHYFLIDLKWKGLENDNELFYPSPHPNGLIKCTVVRKEKTKL
;
A
#
# COMPACT_ATOMS: atom_id res chain seq x y z
N MET A 1 -21.45 -13.70 -36.35
CA MET A 1 -21.02 -13.86 -34.96
C MET A 1 -21.61 -12.68 -34.20
N SER A 2 -22.41 -12.90 -33.14
CA SER A 2 -22.96 -11.80 -32.33
C SER A 2 -22.08 -11.58 -31.13
N THR A 3 -21.88 -10.33 -30.75
CA THR A 3 -21.06 -9.95 -29.60
C THR A 3 -21.90 -9.07 -28.66
N THR A 4 -21.50 -9.03 -27.38
CA THR A 4 -22.14 -8.18 -26.39
C THR A 4 -21.04 -7.59 -25.50
N LEU A 5 -21.30 -6.38 -24.98
CA LEU A 5 -20.42 -5.76 -23.98
C LEU A 5 -20.56 -6.53 -22.67
N SER A 6 -19.47 -7.13 -22.19
CA SER A 6 -19.49 -7.93 -20.96
C SER A 6 -19.35 -7.05 -19.70
N SER A 7 -18.54 -6.02 -19.78
CA SER A 7 -18.32 -5.10 -18.65
C SER A 7 -17.66 -3.84 -19.17
N SER A 8 -17.83 -2.76 -18.43
CA SER A 8 -17.14 -1.51 -18.74
C SER A 8 -16.82 -0.76 -17.46
N THR A 9 -15.69 -0.08 -17.47
CA THR A 9 -15.31 0.87 -16.42
C THR A 9 -14.48 1.96 -17.08
N TYR A 10 -14.64 3.18 -16.60
CA TYR A 10 -13.86 4.30 -17.11
C TYR A 10 -13.77 5.39 -16.05
N GLY A 11 -12.86 6.33 -16.22
CA GLY A 11 -12.74 7.43 -15.29
C GLY A 11 -11.47 8.23 -15.53
N LYS A 12 -10.88 8.70 -14.44
CA LYS A 12 -9.66 9.52 -14.52
C LYS A 12 -8.53 8.86 -13.72
N ASP A 13 -7.39 8.77 -14.37
CA ASP A 13 -6.18 8.21 -13.77
C ASP A 13 -5.16 9.33 -13.55
N ASN A 14 -4.26 9.12 -12.59
CA ASN A 14 -3.09 9.96 -12.35
C ASN A 14 -3.42 11.42 -12.04
N VAL A 15 -4.50 11.68 -11.28
CA VAL A 15 -4.81 13.03 -10.82
C VAL A 15 -3.93 13.34 -9.61
N LYS A 16 -2.91 14.17 -9.82
CA LYS A 16 -1.92 14.48 -8.78
C LYS A 16 -2.16 15.87 -8.20
N PHE A 17 -2.02 15.98 -6.87
CA PHE A 17 -2.10 17.25 -6.18
C PHE A 17 -1.22 17.23 -4.93
N LEU A 18 -0.90 18.41 -4.43
CA LEU A 18 -0.33 18.60 -3.11
C LEU A 18 -1.25 19.52 -2.32
N LYS A 19 -1.71 19.07 -1.15
CA LYS A 19 -2.53 19.89 -0.25
C LYS A 19 -1.72 20.25 0.99
N VAL A 20 -1.80 21.53 1.38
CA VAL A 20 -1.21 22.05 2.61
C VAL A 20 -2.34 22.25 3.62
N LYS A 21 -2.16 21.70 4.82
CA LYS A 21 -3.07 21.89 5.95
C LYS A 21 -2.35 22.77 6.98
N LYS A 22 -2.93 23.92 7.28
CA LYS A 22 -2.37 24.88 8.22
C LYS A 22 -3.03 24.74 9.57
N ASP A 23 -2.24 24.80 10.64
CA ASP A 23 -2.76 24.85 12.00
C ASP A 23 -3.51 26.18 12.17
N PRO A 24 -4.78 26.18 12.66
CA PRO A 24 -5.54 27.43 12.81
C PRO A 24 -4.92 28.43 13.79
N GLN A 25 -4.20 27.95 14.80
CA GLN A 25 -3.60 28.81 15.84
C GLN A 25 -2.19 29.24 15.46
N ASN A 26 -1.49 28.46 14.65
CA ASN A 26 -0.14 28.79 14.18
C ASN A 26 -0.01 28.43 12.70
N PRO A 27 -0.36 29.33 11.79
CA PRO A 27 -0.37 29.00 10.35
C PRO A 27 1.00 28.59 9.77
N LYS A 28 2.10 28.84 10.48
CA LYS A 28 3.42 28.34 10.06
C LYS A 28 3.58 26.85 10.30
N LYS A 29 2.80 26.28 11.24
CA LYS A 29 2.80 24.84 11.51
C LYS A 29 1.87 24.15 10.52
N GLN A 30 2.46 23.36 9.65
CA GLN A 30 1.74 22.83 8.49
C GLN A 30 1.98 21.32 8.33
N GLU A 31 1.03 20.67 7.66
CA GLU A 31 1.13 19.31 7.18
C GLU A 31 0.94 19.33 5.67
N VAL A 32 1.52 18.36 4.97
CA VAL A 32 1.35 18.25 3.52
C VAL A 32 0.88 16.85 3.15
N MET A 33 0.09 16.76 2.09
CA MET A 33 -0.25 15.49 1.45
C MET A 33 -0.05 15.67 -0.05
N GLU A 34 0.93 14.98 -0.60
CA GLU A 34 1.08 14.82 -2.04
C GLU A 34 0.49 13.47 -2.41
N ALA A 35 -0.52 13.48 -3.26
CA ALA A 35 -1.28 12.27 -3.58
C ALA A 35 -1.59 12.20 -5.07
N THR A 36 -1.63 10.96 -5.57
CA THR A 36 -2.06 10.65 -6.93
C THR A 36 -3.32 9.78 -6.83
N VAL A 37 -4.39 10.22 -7.48
CA VAL A 37 -5.72 9.61 -7.38
C VAL A 37 -6.12 9.02 -8.73
N THR A 38 -6.58 7.77 -8.71
CA THR A 38 -7.31 7.12 -9.80
C THR A 38 -8.76 6.95 -9.34
N CYS A 39 -9.72 7.35 -10.15
CA CYS A 39 -11.14 7.19 -9.83
C CYS A 39 -11.86 6.68 -11.07
N LEU A 40 -12.42 5.47 -10.98
CA LEU A 40 -13.09 4.78 -12.08
C LEU A 40 -14.55 4.52 -11.72
N LEU A 41 -15.42 4.68 -12.70
CA LEU A 41 -16.87 4.56 -12.56
C LEU A 41 -17.39 3.34 -13.31
N GLU A 42 -18.38 2.67 -12.73
CA GLU A 42 -19.14 1.59 -13.36
C GLU A 42 -20.63 1.97 -13.29
N GLY A 43 -21.41 1.54 -14.27
CA GLY A 43 -22.83 1.84 -14.28
C GLY A 43 -23.45 1.76 -15.66
N GLY A 44 -24.54 2.50 -15.86
CA GLY A 44 -25.30 2.50 -17.09
C GLY A 44 -24.65 3.33 -18.19
N PHE A 45 -23.53 2.87 -18.71
CA PHE A 45 -22.73 3.56 -19.73
C PHE A 45 -22.67 2.83 -21.05
N ASP A 46 -23.40 1.72 -21.19
CA ASP A 46 -23.26 0.77 -22.30
C ASP A 46 -23.50 1.43 -23.66
N THR A 47 -24.47 2.36 -23.75
CA THR A 47 -24.82 3.05 -25.01
C THR A 47 -23.65 3.85 -25.59
N SER A 48 -22.75 4.32 -24.72
CA SER A 48 -21.55 5.01 -25.20
C SER A 48 -20.63 4.06 -25.99
N TYR A 49 -20.57 2.80 -25.59
CA TYR A 49 -19.74 1.78 -26.26
C TYR A 49 -20.44 1.17 -27.47
N THR A 50 -21.74 0.91 -27.35
CA THR A 50 -22.47 0.12 -28.36
C THR A 50 -23.16 0.98 -29.41
N GLU A 51 -23.50 2.23 -29.10
CA GLU A 51 -24.32 3.10 -29.95
C GLU A 51 -23.70 4.48 -30.16
N ALA A 52 -22.51 4.73 -29.61
CA ALA A 52 -21.83 6.04 -29.64
C ALA A 52 -22.67 7.17 -29.03
N ASP A 53 -23.58 6.82 -28.09
CA ASP A 53 -24.40 7.77 -27.36
C ASP A 53 -23.74 8.10 -26.01
N ASN A 54 -23.23 9.32 -25.88
CA ASN A 54 -22.50 9.77 -24.71
C ASN A 54 -23.38 10.48 -23.68
N SER A 55 -24.69 10.43 -23.82
CA SER A 55 -25.61 11.18 -22.94
C SER A 55 -25.51 10.78 -21.46
N SER A 56 -25.13 9.53 -21.16
CA SER A 56 -24.96 9.04 -19.80
C SER A 56 -23.55 9.25 -19.24
N ILE A 57 -22.58 9.65 -20.09
CA ILE A 57 -21.18 9.70 -19.68
C ILE A 57 -20.91 10.91 -18.77
N VAL A 58 -20.34 10.65 -17.60
CA VAL A 58 -19.71 11.67 -16.78
C VAL A 58 -18.31 11.92 -17.39
N PRO A 59 -18.06 13.09 -17.98
CA PRO A 59 -16.76 13.30 -18.65
C PRO A 59 -15.59 13.03 -17.71
N THR A 60 -14.52 12.45 -18.22
CA THR A 60 -13.34 12.20 -17.39
C THR A 60 -12.75 13.51 -16.84
N ASP A 61 -12.93 14.61 -17.56
CA ASP A 61 -12.52 15.92 -17.05
C ASP A 61 -13.36 16.33 -15.84
N THR A 62 -14.65 16.01 -15.83
CA THR A 62 -15.52 16.21 -14.67
C THR A 62 -15.04 15.37 -13.48
N VAL A 63 -14.62 14.12 -13.71
CA VAL A 63 -14.07 13.29 -12.64
C VAL A 63 -12.83 13.95 -12.04
N LYS A 64 -11.91 14.44 -12.87
CA LYS A 64 -10.70 15.16 -12.43
C LYS A 64 -11.08 16.38 -11.59
N ASN A 65 -11.99 17.22 -12.11
CA ASN A 65 -12.38 18.44 -11.41
C ASN A 65 -13.06 18.13 -10.06
N THR A 66 -13.87 17.07 -10.01
CA THR A 66 -14.50 16.62 -8.77
C THR A 66 -13.44 16.24 -7.73
N ILE A 67 -12.43 15.47 -8.14
CA ILE A 67 -11.34 15.08 -7.25
C ILE A 67 -10.68 16.33 -6.66
N LEU A 68 -10.31 17.30 -7.51
CA LEU A 68 -9.59 18.50 -7.07
C LEU A 68 -10.43 19.40 -6.17
N VAL A 69 -11.72 19.59 -6.52
CA VAL A 69 -12.63 20.40 -5.70
C VAL A 69 -12.83 19.74 -4.33
N LEU A 70 -13.09 18.43 -4.29
CA LEU A 70 -13.29 17.75 -3.02
C LEU A 70 -11.99 17.71 -2.20
N ALA A 71 -10.83 17.57 -2.85
CA ALA A 71 -9.54 17.66 -2.15
C ALA A 71 -9.38 19.03 -1.46
N LYS A 72 -9.83 20.12 -2.12
CA LYS A 72 -9.74 21.46 -1.55
C LYS A 72 -10.75 21.68 -0.43
N THR A 73 -12.00 21.23 -0.60
CA THR A 73 -13.14 21.66 0.22
C THR A 73 -13.47 20.71 1.37
N THR A 74 -12.86 19.52 1.43
CA THR A 74 -13.16 18.53 2.47
C THR A 74 -11.90 18.13 3.24
N GLU A 75 -12.10 17.42 4.36
CA GLU A 75 -10.98 16.81 5.09
C GLU A 75 -10.56 15.55 4.34
N ILE A 76 -9.27 15.48 3.99
CA ILE A 76 -8.74 14.38 3.19
C ILE A 76 -7.76 13.47 3.96
N TRP A 77 -7.47 13.80 5.23
CA TRP A 77 -6.61 12.97 6.08
C TRP A 77 -7.46 12.04 6.94
N PRO A 78 -7.09 10.75 7.00
CA PRO A 78 -6.15 10.03 6.14
C PRO A 78 -6.77 9.72 4.77
N ILE A 79 -5.97 9.15 3.87
CA ILE A 79 -6.39 8.91 2.48
C ILE A 79 -7.62 7.99 2.36
N GLU A 80 -7.84 7.10 3.34
CA GLU A 80 -9.02 6.23 3.38
C GLU A 80 -10.31 7.07 3.48
N ARG A 81 -10.28 8.15 4.28
CA ARG A 81 -11.40 9.10 4.38
C ARG A 81 -11.71 9.73 3.03
N PHE A 82 -10.65 10.16 2.33
CA PHE A 82 -10.84 10.83 1.04
C PHE A 82 -11.35 9.85 -0.01
N ALA A 83 -10.86 8.61 -0.01
CA ALA A 83 -11.36 7.58 -0.92
C ALA A 83 -12.87 7.35 -0.71
N ALA A 84 -13.31 7.25 0.54
CA ALA A 84 -14.74 7.08 0.86
C ALA A 84 -15.56 8.29 0.39
N LYS A 85 -15.03 9.51 0.61
CA LYS A 85 -15.71 10.74 0.18
C LYS A 85 -15.89 10.80 -1.34
N LEU A 86 -14.85 10.41 -2.09
CA LEU A 86 -14.95 10.38 -3.56
C LEU A 86 -15.95 9.32 -4.02
N ALA A 87 -15.88 8.11 -3.48
CA ALA A 87 -16.74 7.01 -3.90
C ALA A 87 -18.22 7.30 -3.63
N THR A 88 -18.53 7.78 -2.42
CA THR A 88 -19.92 8.13 -2.06
C THR A 88 -20.44 9.29 -2.91
N HIS A 89 -19.60 10.30 -3.17
CA HIS A 89 -20.00 11.45 -3.99
C HIS A 89 -20.51 11.02 -5.37
N PHE A 90 -19.75 10.17 -6.07
CA PHE A 90 -20.13 9.76 -7.43
C PHE A 90 -21.40 8.90 -7.42
N VAL A 91 -21.52 7.98 -6.47
CA VAL A 91 -22.72 7.13 -6.35
C VAL A 91 -23.96 7.99 -6.03
N GLU A 92 -23.82 8.93 -5.10
CA GLU A 92 -24.97 9.78 -4.69
C GLU A 92 -25.37 10.77 -5.79
N LYS A 93 -24.39 11.38 -6.46
CA LYS A 93 -24.65 12.43 -7.43
C LYS A 93 -25.26 11.90 -8.74
N TYR A 94 -24.88 10.70 -9.15
CA TYR A 94 -25.26 10.16 -10.47
C TYR A 94 -26.01 8.84 -10.28
N SER A 95 -27.34 8.86 -10.50
CA SER A 95 -28.19 7.69 -10.25
C SER A 95 -27.82 6.45 -11.07
N HIS A 96 -27.20 6.66 -12.24
CA HIS A 96 -26.78 5.58 -13.14
C HIS A 96 -25.38 5.03 -12.84
N VAL A 97 -24.65 5.65 -11.88
CA VAL A 97 -23.37 5.10 -11.41
C VAL A 97 -23.66 4.02 -10.37
N SER A 98 -23.29 2.79 -10.67
CA SER A 98 -23.55 1.63 -9.79
C SER A 98 -22.34 1.25 -8.94
N GLY A 99 -21.13 1.62 -9.37
CA GLY A 99 -19.90 1.30 -8.63
C GLY A 99 -18.81 2.33 -8.88
N VAL A 100 -17.92 2.46 -7.90
CA VAL A 100 -16.79 3.39 -7.99
C VAL A 100 -15.56 2.70 -7.39
N SER A 101 -14.45 2.72 -8.14
CA SER A 101 -13.14 2.30 -7.66
C SER A 101 -12.29 3.55 -7.44
N VAL A 102 -11.73 3.70 -6.25
CA VAL A 102 -10.82 4.81 -5.93
C VAL A 102 -9.52 4.23 -5.41
N LYS A 103 -8.42 4.60 -6.07
CA LYS A 103 -7.08 4.32 -5.56
C LYS A 103 -6.36 5.62 -5.28
N ILE A 104 -5.74 5.71 -4.11
CA ILE A 104 -4.95 6.90 -3.73
C ILE A 104 -3.56 6.43 -3.33
N VAL A 105 -2.55 7.01 -3.97
CA VAL A 105 -1.13 6.79 -3.66
C VAL A 105 -0.59 8.08 -3.06
N GLN A 106 -0.15 8.01 -1.81
CA GLN A 106 0.40 9.14 -1.07
C GLN A 106 1.91 9.02 -0.99
N ASP A 107 2.62 10.06 -1.44
CA ASP A 107 4.07 10.17 -1.29
C ASP A 107 4.43 10.45 0.18
N ARG A 108 5.58 9.93 0.61
CA ARG A 108 5.99 10.05 2.00
C ARG A 108 6.86 11.30 2.21
N TRP A 109 6.22 12.36 2.68
CA TRP A 109 6.89 13.60 3.14
C TRP A 109 6.95 13.55 4.67
N VAL A 110 8.14 13.69 5.22
CA VAL A 110 8.39 13.58 6.66
C VAL A 110 9.06 14.86 7.16
N LYS A 111 8.57 15.40 8.27
CA LYS A 111 9.25 16.53 8.91
C LYS A 111 10.58 16.05 9.47
N TYR A 112 11.60 16.86 9.31
CA TYR A 112 12.90 16.58 9.89
C TYR A 112 13.23 17.57 11.00
N ALA A 113 14.14 17.16 11.87
CA ALA A 113 14.48 17.95 13.06
C ALA A 113 15.48 19.04 12.71
N VAL A 114 15.24 20.22 13.28
CA VAL A 114 16.18 21.33 13.32
C VAL A 114 16.35 21.69 14.80
N ASP A 115 17.58 21.71 15.27
CA ASP A 115 17.91 21.93 16.69
C ASP A 115 17.13 20.98 17.62
N GLY A 116 17.02 19.71 17.20
CA GLY A 116 16.41 18.64 18.00
C GLY A 116 14.89 18.62 17.99
N LYS A 117 14.22 19.49 17.23
CA LYS A 117 12.74 19.54 17.17
C LYS A 117 12.26 19.40 15.73
N PRO A 118 11.18 18.66 15.48
CA PRO A 118 10.60 18.61 14.13
C PRO A 118 10.26 20.01 13.66
N HIS A 119 10.68 20.33 12.43
CA HIS A 119 10.40 21.66 11.86
C HIS A 119 8.91 21.81 11.55
N ASP A 120 8.40 23.02 11.68
CA ASP A 120 6.97 23.29 11.51
C ASP A 120 6.44 23.08 10.10
N HIS A 121 7.27 23.35 9.06
CA HIS A 121 6.80 23.33 7.68
C HIS A 121 7.89 22.98 6.67
N SER A 122 8.91 22.21 7.11
CA SER A 122 9.94 21.73 6.18
C SER A 122 9.95 20.20 6.21
N PHE A 123 10.00 19.60 5.03
CA PHE A 123 9.79 18.15 4.86
C PHE A 123 10.89 17.57 3.99
N ILE A 124 11.23 16.31 4.25
CA ILE A 124 12.13 15.53 3.41
C ILE A 124 11.33 14.40 2.76
N HIS A 125 11.61 14.12 1.50
CA HIS A 125 11.05 12.98 0.77
C HIS A 125 11.86 11.76 1.15
N GLU A 126 11.27 10.84 1.92
CA GLU A 126 12.00 9.74 2.55
C GLU A 126 11.91 8.48 1.68
N GLY A 127 12.82 8.38 0.72
CA GLY A 127 12.92 7.23 -0.17
C GLY A 127 11.75 7.10 -1.11
N GLY A 128 11.51 5.89 -1.59
CA GLY A 128 10.41 5.58 -2.51
C GLY A 128 9.13 5.12 -1.85
N GLU A 129 9.10 5.02 -0.55
CA GLU A 129 7.96 4.47 0.20
C GLU A 129 6.67 5.25 -0.10
N LYS A 130 5.58 4.50 -0.33
CA LYS A 130 4.24 5.05 -0.57
C LYS A 130 3.25 4.48 0.43
N ARG A 131 2.28 5.30 0.83
CA ARG A 131 1.06 4.83 1.52
C ARG A 131 -0.06 4.78 0.48
N ILE A 132 -0.80 3.67 0.44
CA ILE A 132 -1.81 3.46 -0.60
C ILE A 132 -3.12 3.04 0.06
N THR A 133 -4.24 3.48 -0.53
CA THR A 133 -5.55 2.91 -0.24
C THR A 133 -6.26 2.58 -1.55
N ASP A 134 -6.98 1.47 -1.55
CA ASP A 134 -7.89 1.06 -2.64
C ASP A 134 -9.27 0.83 -2.04
N LEU A 135 -10.26 1.52 -2.59
CA LEU A 135 -11.66 1.36 -2.20
C LEU A 135 -12.50 1.04 -3.42
N TYR A 136 -13.25 -0.05 -3.38
CA TYR A 136 -14.35 -0.33 -4.30
C TYR A 136 -15.66 -0.22 -3.53
N TYR A 137 -16.61 0.54 -4.08
CA TYR A 137 -17.90 0.77 -3.43
C TYR A 137 -19.03 0.66 -4.44
N UNK A 138 -20.01 -0.15 -4.26
CA UNK A 138 -20.98 -0.41 -4.97
C UNK A 138 -22.08 0.24 -4.43
N ARG A 139 -23.14 0.73 -5.18
CA ARG A 139 -24.42 1.37 -4.79
C ARG A 139 -25.27 0.50 -3.83
N SER A 140 -25.10 -0.82 -3.90
CA SER A 140 -25.77 -1.73 -2.96
C SER A 140 -25.43 -1.47 -1.49
N GLY A 141 -24.33 -0.76 -1.26
CA GLY A 141 -23.78 -0.56 0.07
C GLY A 141 -22.54 -1.41 0.35
N ASP A 142 -22.29 -2.40 -0.49
CA ASP A 142 -21.11 -3.25 -0.36
C ASP A 142 -19.85 -2.47 -0.70
N TYR A 143 -18.79 -2.71 0.05
CA TYR A 143 -17.50 -2.10 -0.27
C TYR A 143 -16.37 -3.02 0.12
N LYS A 144 -15.21 -2.78 -0.49
CA LYS A 144 -13.96 -3.42 -0.11
C LYS A 144 -12.92 -2.32 0.04
N LEU A 145 -12.32 -2.24 1.22
CA LEU A 145 -11.29 -1.24 1.53
C LEU A 145 -10.01 -1.96 1.89
N SER A 146 -8.90 -1.53 1.29
CA SER A 146 -7.58 -1.97 1.69
C SER A 146 -6.64 -0.79 1.81
N SER A 147 -5.59 -0.96 2.61
CA SER A 147 -4.50 0.00 2.73
C SER A 147 -3.18 -0.74 2.59
N ALA A 148 -2.12 -0.01 2.23
CA ALA A 148 -0.84 -0.64 1.94
C ALA A 148 0.33 0.30 2.20
N ILE A 149 1.48 -0.33 2.45
CA ILE A 149 2.81 0.26 2.33
C ILE A 149 3.43 -0.36 1.08
N LYS A 150 4.03 0.45 0.22
CA LYS A 150 4.71 -0.03 -0.98
C LYS A 150 6.07 0.63 -1.13
N ASP A 151 7.00 -0.12 -1.69
CA ASP A 151 8.35 0.37 -2.03
C ASP A 151 9.13 0.86 -0.80
N LEU A 152 8.93 0.22 0.35
CA LEU A 152 9.75 0.45 1.54
C LEU A 152 10.99 -0.44 1.42
N THR A 153 12.11 0.15 1.01
CA THR A 153 13.36 -0.57 0.78
C THR A 153 14.11 -0.76 2.09
N VAL A 154 14.45 -2.01 2.40
CA VAL A 154 15.21 -2.36 3.61
C VAL A 154 16.36 -3.31 3.27
N LEU A 155 17.42 -3.25 4.08
CA LEU A 155 18.58 -4.14 3.96
C LEU A 155 19.15 -4.43 5.34
N LYS A 156 19.48 -5.69 5.60
CA LYS A 156 20.33 -6.03 6.74
C LYS A 156 21.52 -6.84 6.25
N SER A 157 22.67 -6.54 6.81
CA SER A 157 23.95 -7.06 6.32
C SER A 157 24.29 -8.45 6.89
N THR A 158 23.53 -8.92 7.86
CA THR A 158 23.66 -10.24 8.51
C THR A 158 22.31 -10.60 9.12
N GLY A 159 22.22 -11.77 9.75
CA GLY A 159 20.99 -12.20 10.43
C GLY A 159 19.97 -12.81 9.49
N SER A 160 20.44 -13.38 8.38
CA SER A 160 19.60 -14.12 7.45
C SER A 160 20.31 -15.39 7.02
N MET A 161 19.56 -16.47 6.85
CA MET A 161 20.11 -17.76 6.46
C MET A 161 19.15 -18.46 5.50
N PHE A 162 19.69 -19.44 4.77
CA PHE A 162 18.86 -20.29 3.93
C PHE A 162 19.58 -21.62 3.70
N TYR A 163 19.05 -22.67 4.25
CA TYR A 163 19.59 -24.03 4.13
C TYR A 163 18.49 -25.05 4.35
N GLY A 164 18.80 -26.31 4.06
CA GLY A 164 17.85 -27.41 4.24
C GLY A 164 16.78 -27.46 3.14
N TYR A 165 16.95 -26.72 2.08
CA TYR A 165 16.00 -26.68 0.97
C TYR A 165 16.13 -27.92 0.07
N ASN A 166 15.10 -28.16 -0.74
CA ASN A 166 15.09 -29.26 -1.70
C ASN A 166 16.17 -29.07 -2.76
N LYS A 167 16.91 -30.14 -3.07
CA LYS A 167 17.99 -30.12 -4.07
C LYS A 167 17.69 -31.09 -5.21
N CYS A 168 18.05 -30.71 -6.43
CA CYS A 168 17.95 -31.53 -7.62
C CYS A 168 19.12 -31.20 -8.56
N ASP A 169 19.13 -31.80 -9.75
CA ASP A 169 20.20 -31.62 -10.72
C ASP A 169 20.28 -30.18 -11.29
N PHE A 170 19.30 -29.34 -11.03
CA PHE A 170 19.33 -27.93 -11.41
C PHE A 170 19.73 -27.00 -10.24
N THR A 171 20.03 -27.55 -9.07
CA THR A 171 20.33 -26.75 -7.89
C THR A 171 21.81 -26.40 -7.83
N THR A 172 22.13 -25.11 -7.99
CA THR A 172 23.50 -24.59 -7.83
C THR A 172 23.66 -23.76 -6.56
N LEU A 173 22.56 -23.33 -5.95
CA LEU A 173 22.58 -22.50 -4.74
C LEU A 173 23.28 -23.24 -3.61
N GLN A 174 24.17 -22.55 -2.90
CA GLN A 174 24.86 -23.11 -1.75
C GLN A 174 24.12 -22.73 -0.46
N PRO A 175 23.98 -23.67 0.49
CA PRO A 175 23.40 -23.33 1.79
C PRO A 175 24.21 -22.26 2.50
N THR A 176 23.54 -21.39 3.23
CA THR A 176 24.22 -20.36 4.00
C THR A 176 23.53 -20.13 5.33
N THR A 177 24.33 -19.85 6.36
CA THR A 177 23.85 -19.45 7.69
C THR A 177 24.07 -17.96 7.95
N ASP A 178 24.66 -17.25 6.98
CA ASP A 178 24.87 -15.81 7.07
C ASP A 178 24.84 -15.20 5.67
N ARG A 179 23.88 -14.33 5.44
CA ARG A 179 23.77 -13.63 4.16
C ARG A 179 23.12 -12.25 4.37
N ILE A 180 23.34 -11.38 3.38
CA ILE A 180 22.59 -10.12 3.28
C ILE A 180 21.14 -10.44 2.93
N LEU A 181 20.19 -9.71 3.52
CA LEU A 181 18.77 -9.76 3.14
C LEU A 181 18.31 -8.35 2.79
N SER A 182 17.80 -8.18 1.58
CA SER A 182 17.27 -6.89 1.11
C SER A 182 15.99 -7.12 0.31
N THR A 183 15.04 -6.21 0.50
CA THR A 183 13.75 -6.27 -0.19
C THR A 183 13.13 -4.88 -0.31
N ASP A 184 12.18 -4.75 -1.22
CA ASP A 184 11.28 -3.60 -1.31
C ASP A 184 9.92 -4.08 -0.79
N VAL A 185 9.57 -3.68 0.42
CA VAL A 185 8.36 -4.19 1.07
C VAL A 185 7.10 -3.70 0.37
N ASP A 186 6.24 -4.65 0.03
CA ASP A 186 4.85 -4.40 -0.38
C ASP A 186 3.97 -5.16 0.61
N ALA A 187 3.29 -4.41 1.49
CA ALA A 187 2.43 -4.95 2.54
C ALA A 187 1.05 -4.33 2.39
N THR A 188 0.03 -5.18 2.18
CA THR A 188 -1.36 -4.74 2.00
C THR A 188 -2.22 -5.39 3.07
N TRP A 189 -3.13 -4.64 3.66
CA TRP A 189 -4.12 -5.18 4.58
C TRP A 189 -5.52 -4.79 4.14
N VAL A 190 -6.44 -5.75 4.29
CA VAL A 190 -7.86 -5.55 3.98
C VAL A 190 -8.60 -5.29 5.29
N TRP A 191 -9.41 -4.26 5.31
CA TRP A 191 -10.17 -3.88 6.49
C TRP A 191 -11.37 -4.79 6.68
N ASP A 192 -11.74 -5.04 7.92
CA ASP A 192 -12.91 -5.84 8.29
C ASP A 192 -14.14 -4.92 8.34
N ASN A 193 -15.03 -5.06 7.38
CA ASN A 193 -16.23 -4.23 7.31
C ASN A 193 -17.13 -4.41 8.54
N LYS A 194 -17.08 -5.59 9.19
CA LYS A 194 -17.84 -5.81 10.44
C LYS A 194 -17.31 -4.93 11.58
N LYS A 195 -16.06 -4.47 11.48
CA LYS A 195 -15.41 -3.62 12.50
C LYS A 195 -15.44 -2.14 12.11
N ILE A 196 -15.34 -1.85 10.82
CA ILE A 196 -15.36 -0.45 10.33
C ILE A 196 -16.80 0.06 10.24
N GLY A 197 -17.75 -0.80 9.79
CA GLY A 197 -19.14 -0.41 9.53
C GLY A 197 -19.39 -0.22 8.04
N SER A 198 -20.25 0.72 7.70
CA SER A 198 -20.55 1.08 6.31
C SER A 198 -19.47 2.00 5.73
N VAL A 199 -19.53 2.27 4.44
CA VAL A 199 -18.63 3.23 3.78
C VAL A 199 -18.70 4.61 4.46
N TYR A 200 -19.86 4.97 5.00
CA TYR A 200 -20.06 6.27 5.69
C TYR A 200 -19.39 6.29 7.08
N ASP A 201 -19.15 5.12 7.66
CA ASP A 201 -18.47 5.04 8.97
C ASP A 201 -16.96 5.14 8.85
N ILE A 202 -16.42 5.10 7.62
CA ILE A 202 -14.97 5.27 7.39
C ILE A 202 -14.49 6.60 7.98
N ALA A 203 -15.28 7.67 7.82
CA ALA A 203 -14.92 8.97 8.40
C ALA A 203 -14.81 8.91 9.93
N LYS A 204 -15.75 8.20 10.60
CA LYS A 204 -15.70 8.02 12.07
C LYS A 204 -14.51 7.19 12.50
N ALA A 205 -14.19 6.15 11.72
CA ALA A 205 -13.00 5.31 11.98
C ALA A 205 -11.73 6.15 11.84
N ALA A 206 -11.69 7.06 10.86
CA ALA A 206 -10.58 8.00 10.68
C ALA A 206 -10.45 8.95 11.88
N ASP A 207 -11.57 9.49 12.37
CA ASP A 207 -11.57 10.38 13.55
C ASP A 207 -11.03 9.67 14.79
N LYS A 208 -11.23 8.36 14.89
CA LYS A 208 -10.68 7.53 15.98
C LYS A 208 -9.22 7.16 15.77
N GLY A 209 -8.61 7.58 14.66
CA GLY A 209 -7.22 7.31 14.33
C GLY A 209 -6.93 5.88 13.90
N ILE A 210 -7.97 5.09 13.55
CA ILE A 210 -7.80 3.65 13.29
C ILE A 210 -6.84 3.43 12.12
N PHE A 211 -7.00 4.17 11.03
CA PHE A 211 -6.18 3.99 9.81
C PHE A 211 -4.72 4.34 10.05
N ASP A 212 -4.47 5.48 10.68
CA ASP A 212 -3.10 5.92 11.00
C ASP A 212 -2.42 4.99 12.00
N ASN A 213 -3.16 4.55 13.01
CA ASN A 213 -2.62 3.63 14.02
C ASN A 213 -2.19 2.31 13.39
N VAL A 214 -3.02 1.73 12.52
CA VAL A 214 -2.68 0.46 11.85
C VAL A 214 -1.52 0.66 10.87
N TYR A 215 -1.52 1.77 10.11
CA TYR A 215 -0.39 2.07 9.22
C TYR A 215 0.92 2.12 9.99
N ASN A 216 0.94 2.85 11.12
CA ASN A 216 2.14 2.98 11.94
C ASN A 216 2.55 1.65 12.56
N GLN A 217 1.58 0.87 13.07
CA GLN A 217 1.83 -0.46 13.63
C GLN A 217 2.39 -1.41 12.57
N ALA A 218 1.79 -1.45 11.38
CA ALA A 218 2.24 -2.33 10.31
C ALA A 218 3.68 -1.99 9.89
N ARG A 219 3.98 -0.70 9.77
CA ARG A 219 5.33 -0.23 9.44
C ARG A 219 6.33 -0.60 10.52
N GLU A 220 6.00 -0.32 11.78
CA GLU A 220 6.86 -0.62 12.93
C GLU A 220 7.12 -2.13 13.05
N ILE A 221 6.07 -2.95 12.96
CA ILE A 221 6.19 -4.41 13.03
C ILE A 221 7.09 -4.92 11.91
N THR A 222 6.90 -4.42 10.70
CA THR A 222 7.70 -4.83 9.54
C THR A 222 9.18 -4.54 9.78
N LEU A 223 9.50 -3.30 10.18
CA LEU A 223 10.89 -2.87 10.38
C LEU A 223 11.53 -3.59 11.57
N THR A 224 10.81 -3.73 12.68
CA THR A 224 11.32 -4.37 13.91
C THR A 224 11.55 -5.86 13.67
N THR A 225 10.59 -6.55 13.06
CA THR A 225 10.73 -7.99 12.79
C THR A 225 11.88 -8.24 11.81
N PHE A 226 11.96 -7.42 10.76
CA PHE A 226 13.07 -7.51 9.80
C PHE A 226 14.42 -7.36 10.51
N ALA A 227 14.53 -6.39 11.41
CA ALA A 227 15.79 -6.11 12.10
C ALA A 227 16.18 -7.20 13.10
N LEU A 228 15.24 -7.66 13.92
CA LEU A 228 15.55 -8.50 15.08
C LEU A 228 15.57 -10.00 14.79
N GLU A 229 14.78 -10.47 13.81
CA GLU A 229 14.68 -11.90 13.53
C GLU A 229 15.94 -12.39 12.83
N ASN A 230 16.51 -13.51 13.31
CA ASN A 230 17.51 -14.24 12.52
C ASN A 230 16.74 -15.05 11.48
N SER A 231 16.50 -14.44 10.33
CA SER A 231 15.56 -14.92 9.32
C SER A 231 15.97 -16.29 8.76
N PRO A 232 15.16 -17.34 8.99
CA PRO A 232 15.45 -18.65 8.40
C PRO A 232 15.04 -18.72 6.91
N SER A 233 14.17 -17.82 6.50
CA SER A 233 13.72 -17.66 5.12
C SER A 233 12.83 -16.41 5.03
N VAL A 234 12.71 -15.86 3.83
CA VAL A 234 11.77 -14.75 3.58
C VAL A 234 10.34 -15.18 3.93
N GLN A 235 9.97 -16.42 3.61
CA GLN A 235 8.64 -16.97 3.88
C GLN A 235 8.29 -16.92 5.37
N ALA A 236 9.18 -17.40 6.22
CA ALA A 236 8.97 -17.42 7.66
C ALA A 236 8.84 -16.00 8.22
N THR A 237 9.70 -15.10 7.77
CA THR A 237 9.72 -13.71 8.24
C THR A 237 8.44 -12.99 7.87
N MET A 238 7.97 -13.12 6.62
CA MET A 238 6.74 -12.42 6.19
C MET A 238 5.50 -12.99 6.89
N PHE A 239 5.46 -14.30 7.14
CA PHE A 239 4.37 -14.91 7.90
C PHE A 239 4.33 -14.35 9.33
N ASN A 240 5.49 -14.23 9.97
CA ASN A 240 5.61 -13.67 11.32
C ASN A 240 5.15 -12.20 11.35
N MET A 241 5.59 -11.38 10.37
CA MET A 241 5.15 -9.99 10.27
C MET A 241 3.64 -9.88 10.15
N ALA A 242 3.03 -10.65 9.24
CA ALA A 242 1.59 -10.61 8.99
C ALA A 242 0.79 -11.04 10.22
N THR A 243 1.27 -12.08 10.91
CA THR A 243 0.63 -12.59 12.12
C THR A 243 0.62 -11.53 13.22
N GLN A 244 1.74 -10.87 13.45
CA GLN A 244 1.84 -9.79 14.46
C GLN A 244 0.92 -8.63 14.15
N ILE A 245 0.80 -8.23 12.86
CA ILE A 245 -0.13 -7.16 12.47
C ILE A 245 -1.57 -7.57 12.81
N LEU A 246 -1.97 -8.80 12.45
CA LEU A 246 -3.32 -9.28 12.75
C LEU A 246 -3.60 -9.35 14.25
N GLU A 247 -2.60 -9.73 15.05
CA GLU A 247 -2.75 -9.77 16.50
C GLU A 247 -3.01 -8.39 17.10
N LYS A 248 -2.32 -7.35 16.60
CA LYS A 248 -2.46 -5.98 17.13
C LYS A 248 -3.65 -5.23 16.53
N ALA A 249 -3.96 -5.44 15.26
CA ALA A 249 -4.94 -4.62 14.52
C ALA A 249 -6.26 -5.37 14.37
N CYS A 250 -7.13 -5.32 15.37
CA CYS A 250 -8.40 -6.06 15.38
C CYS A 250 -9.37 -5.65 14.28
N SER A 251 -9.17 -4.47 13.68
CA SER A 251 -9.99 -3.96 12.56
C SER A 251 -9.53 -4.48 11.20
N VAL A 252 -8.45 -5.28 11.15
CA VAL A 252 -7.90 -5.84 9.90
C VAL A 252 -8.35 -7.28 9.75
N TYR A 253 -8.83 -7.64 8.56
CA TYR A 253 -9.28 -8.99 8.21
C TYR A 253 -8.12 -9.86 7.72
N SER A 254 -7.29 -9.34 6.82
CA SER A 254 -6.16 -10.08 6.25
C SER A 254 -4.98 -9.17 5.98
N VAL A 255 -3.78 -9.76 5.98
CA VAL A 255 -2.53 -9.08 5.63
C VAL A 255 -1.82 -9.89 4.55
N SER A 256 -1.39 -9.21 3.50
CA SER A 256 -0.63 -9.80 2.39
C SER A 256 0.72 -9.11 2.28
N TYR A 257 1.76 -9.89 2.04
CA TYR A 257 3.09 -9.39 1.70
C TYR A 257 3.50 -9.87 0.32
N ALA A 258 4.22 -9.03 -0.40
CA ALA A 258 4.98 -9.40 -1.59
C ALA A 258 6.38 -8.83 -1.42
N LEU A 259 7.38 -9.70 -1.29
CA LEU A 259 8.75 -9.30 -1.00
C LEU A 259 9.66 -9.85 -2.10
N PRO A 260 10.21 -9.00 -2.97
CA PRO A 260 11.30 -9.42 -3.85
C PRO A 260 12.54 -9.66 -3.01
N ASN A 261 13.23 -10.80 -3.26
CA ASN A 261 14.51 -11.10 -2.61
C ASN A 261 15.62 -10.58 -3.51
N LYS A 262 16.16 -9.41 -3.15
CA LYS A 262 17.21 -8.74 -3.94
C LYS A 262 18.55 -9.31 -3.53
N HIS A 263 19.29 -9.86 -4.50
CA HIS A 263 20.50 -10.64 -4.21
C HIS A 263 21.74 -9.77 -4.12
N TYR A 264 22.64 -10.16 -3.23
CA TYR A 264 23.98 -9.60 -3.05
C TYR A 264 24.96 -10.78 -3.04
N PHE A 265 25.76 -10.90 -4.09
CA PHE A 265 26.67 -12.03 -4.25
C PHE A 265 28.08 -11.66 -3.76
N LEU A 266 28.65 -12.54 -2.95
CA LEU A 266 30.01 -12.37 -2.42
C LEU A 266 31.00 -12.34 -3.60
N ILE A 267 31.86 -11.32 -3.66
CA ILE A 267 32.86 -11.19 -4.72
C ILE A 267 34.03 -12.12 -4.43
N ASP A 268 34.41 -12.94 -5.41
CA ASP A 268 35.57 -13.82 -5.30
C ASP A 268 36.86 -13.02 -5.56
N LEU A 269 37.70 -12.95 -4.55
CA LEU A 269 39.02 -12.27 -4.61
C LEU A 269 40.20 -13.22 -4.50
N LYS A 270 39.95 -14.53 -4.57
CA LYS A 270 41.02 -15.56 -4.45
C LYS A 270 42.09 -15.44 -5.54
N TRP A 271 41.68 -14.95 -6.73
CA TRP A 271 42.60 -14.70 -7.83
C TRP A 271 43.70 -13.69 -7.46
N LYS A 272 43.46 -12.85 -6.46
CA LYS A 272 44.43 -11.87 -5.94
C LYS A 272 45.07 -12.35 -4.63
N GLY A 273 44.73 -13.55 -4.17
CA GLY A 273 45.21 -14.08 -2.89
C GLY A 273 44.55 -13.44 -1.68
N LEU A 274 43.34 -12.87 -1.86
CA LEU A 274 42.60 -12.23 -0.77
C LEU A 274 41.40 -13.08 -0.38
N GLU A 275 41.14 -13.14 0.91
CA GLU A 275 39.89 -13.68 1.43
C GLU A 275 38.87 -12.54 1.51
N ASN A 276 37.60 -12.86 1.21
CA ASN A 276 36.51 -11.91 1.35
C ASN A 276 35.53 -12.45 2.41
N ASP A 277 35.71 -12.00 3.62
CA ASP A 277 35.00 -12.49 4.79
C ASP A 277 33.65 -11.73 4.97
N ASN A 278 32.75 -11.90 3.99
CA ASN A 278 31.45 -11.27 3.96
C ASN A 278 31.51 -9.73 4.05
N GLU A 279 32.45 -9.13 3.32
CA GLU A 279 32.66 -7.68 3.35
C GLU A 279 32.32 -7.01 2.03
N LEU A 280 32.63 -7.64 0.89
CA LEU A 280 32.48 -7.01 -0.42
C LEU A 280 31.55 -7.85 -1.29
N PHE A 281 30.46 -7.21 -1.75
CA PHE A 281 29.40 -7.89 -2.48
C PHE A 281 29.10 -7.20 -3.80
N TYR A 282 28.62 -7.98 -4.75
CA TYR A 282 28.06 -7.48 -6.01
C TYR A 282 26.53 -7.42 -5.87
N PRO A 283 25.92 -6.20 -5.90
CA PRO A 283 24.48 -6.10 -5.88
C PRO A 283 23.89 -6.59 -7.20
N SER A 284 22.95 -7.52 -7.13
CA SER A 284 22.32 -8.10 -8.30
C SER A 284 20.79 -8.12 -8.08
N PRO A 285 20.11 -6.99 -8.33
CA PRO A 285 18.66 -6.92 -8.08
C PRO A 285 17.85 -7.73 -9.07
N HIS A 286 18.44 -8.17 -10.18
CA HIS A 286 17.77 -8.96 -11.21
C HIS A 286 18.68 -10.08 -11.72
N PRO A 287 18.15 -11.28 -11.93
CA PRO A 287 16.83 -11.74 -11.53
C PRO A 287 16.69 -11.81 -10.01
N ASN A 288 15.46 -11.71 -9.52
CA ASN A 288 15.19 -11.75 -8.09
C ASN A 288 14.13 -12.81 -7.77
N GLY A 289 14.22 -13.38 -6.58
CA GLY A 289 13.12 -14.17 -6.05
C GLY A 289 11.93 -13.25 -5.78
N LEU A 290 10.71 -13.77 -5.88
CA LEU A 290 9.51 -13.03 -5.51
C LEU A 290 8.66 -13.93 -4.63
N ILE A 291 8.52 -13.56 -3.37
CA ILE A 291 7.84 -14.37 -2.37
C ILE A 291 6.59 -13.62 -1.93
N LYS A 292 5.45 -14.31 -1.90
CA LYS A 292 4.16 -13.72 -1.54
C LYS A 292 3.45 -14.60 -0.53
N CYS A 293 2.69 -13.98 0.36
CA CYS A 293 1.76 -14.71 1.22
C CYS A 293 0.59 -13.80 1.60
N THR A 294 -0.52 -14.43 1.99
CA THR A 294 -1.67 -13.76 2.62
C THR A 294 -2.03 -14.54 3.87
N VAL A 295 -2.13 -13.84 4.98
CA VAL A 295 -2.55 -14.41 6.26
C VAL A 295 -3.89 -13.81 6.64
N VAL A 296 -4.84 -14.66 7.04
CA VAL A 296 -6.18 -14.23 7.42
C VAL A 296 -6.43 -14.56 8.89
N ARG A 297 -7.33 -13.80 9.50
CA ARG A 297 -7.79 -14.07 10.86
C ARG A 297 -8.68 -15.32 10.84
N LYS A 298 -8.35 -16.33 11.64
CA LYS A 298 -9.23 -17.50 11.81
C LYS A 298 -10.50 -17.06 12.54
N GLU A 299 -11.65 -17.37 12.00
CA GLU A 299 -12.91 -17.21 12.75
C GLU A 299 -12.87 -18.16 13.94
N LYS A 300 -13.15 -17.64 15.13
CA LYS A 300 -13.29 -18.49 16.30
C LYS A 300 -14.52 -19.38 16.07
N THR A 301 -14.31 -20.67 15.90
CA THR A 301 -15.40 -21.62 15.92
C THR A 301 -16.08 -21.48 17.28
N LYS A 302 -17.34 -21.07 17.30
CA LYS A 302 -18.12 -21.12 18.55
C LYS A 302 -18.28 -22.59 18.91
N LEU A 303 -17.58 -23.02 19.96
CA LEU A 303 -17.84 -24.32 20.57
C LEU A 303 -19.20 -24.29 21.26
#